data_da9859c08fd0eed96928abe5f3eb46dc
#
_entry.id   da9859c08fd0eed96928abe5f3eb46dc
#
_cell.length_a   1.000
_cell.length_b   1.000
_cell.length_c   1.000
_cell.angle_alpha   90.00
_cell.angle_beta   90.00
_cell.angle_gamma   90.00
#
_symmetry.space_group_name_H-M   'P 1'
#
loop_
_entity.id
_entity.type
_entity.pdbx_description
1 polymer ?
#
loop_
_entity_poly.entity_id
_entity_poly.type
_entity_poly.pdbx_seq_one_letter_code
_entity_poly.pdbx_strand_id
1 'polypeptide(L)'
;SSDVCSSDLGGWTTIGKRCEIYPNASIGLEPQDLKFKGEKSYCNIGDETVIREFVTISRATGEGEETRVGNNCLLQACTHVAHNCIVGNNVIMSNCAGLAGHAIVEDRVVIGGLAGIHQFVKIGRNAMVGGMAKVVQDIPPYVIADGQPARVIGLNSVGLSRAGISEDVRRDLKQAFRIIYRSGFSLSKAIEEMELQL
;
A
#
# COMPACT_ATOMS: atom_id res chain seq x y z
N SER A 1 -10.86 5.75 -37.23
CA SER A 1 -9.55 5.28 -36.73
C SER A 1 -9.67 5.04 -35.24
N SER A 2 -9.65 3.83 -34.84
CA SER A 2 -9.56 3.46 -33.44
C SER A 2 -8.08 3.51 -33.07
N ASP A 3 -7.63 4.64 -32.58
CA ASP A 3 -6.36 4.72 -31.88
C ASP A 3 -6.53 3.96 -30.57
N VAL A 4 -6.20 2.67 -30.61
CA VAL A 4 -6.19 1.84 -29.41
C VAL A 4 -4.95 2.24 -28.63
N CYS A 5 -5.12 3.08 -27.62
CA CYS A 5 -4.09 3.25 -26.60
C CYS A 5 -3.92 1.91 -25.92
N SER A 6 -2.86 1.19 -26.24
CA SER A 6 -2.55 -0.11 -25.67
C SER A 6 -1.91 0.05 -24.28
N SER A 7 -2.19 -0.90 -23.39
CA SER A 7 -1.41 -1.10 -22.16
C SER A 7 -0.28 -2.08 -22.44
N ASP A 8 0.88 -1.86 -21.82
CA ASP A 8 2.03 -2.74 -21.99
C ASP A 8 2.09 -3.78 -20.86
N LEU A 9 2.11 -5.05 -21.23
CA LEU A 9 2.27 -6.16 -20.30
C LEU A 9 3.64 -6.81 -20.50
N GLY A 10 4.46 -6.78 -19.47
CA GLY A 10 5.76 -7.45 -19.46
C GLY A 10 5.66 -8.97 -19.43
N GLY A 11 6.72 -9.65 -19.84
CA GLY A 11 6.83 -11.10 -19.67
C GLY A 11 6.77 -11.51 -18.20
N TRP A 12 6.35 -12.76 -17.92
CA TRP A 12 6.20 -13.32 -16.57
C TRP A 12 5.25 -12.54 -15.65
N THR A 13 4.25 -11.91 -16.26
CA THR A 13 3.16 -11.22 -15.57
C THR A 13 1.93 -12.12 -15.51
N THR A 14 1.33 -12.25 -14.33
CA THR A 14 0.06 -12.94 -14.12
C THR A 14 -0.99 -11.91 -13.69
N ILE A 15 -2.14 -11.92 -14.35
CA ILE A 15 -3.27 -11.05 -14.03
C ILE A 15 -4.46 -11.92 -13.66
N GLY A 16 -5.06 -11.65 -12.51
CA GLY A 16 -6.24 -12.33 -12.00
C GLY A 16 -7.49 -12.08 -12.84
N LYS A 17 -8.60 -12.62 -12.37
CA LYS A 17 -9.89 -12.53 -13.06
C LYS A 17 -10.56 -11.18 -12.83
N ARG A 18 -11.35 -10.74 -13.82
CA ARG A 18 -12.18 -9.52 -13.75
C ARG A 18 -11.40 -8.25 -13.39
N CYS A 19 -10.12 -8.20 -13.73
CA CYS A 19 -9.33 -6.97 -13.61
C CYS A 19 -9.71 -5.98 -14.71
N GLU A 20 -9.69 -4.70 -14.38
CA GLU A 20 -9.88 -3.61 -15.33
C GLU A 20 -8.57 -2.86 -15.51
N ILE A 21 -8.04 -2.83 -16.74
CA ILE A 21 -6.77 -2.17 -17.06
C ILE A 21 -7.04 -1.06 -18.06
N TYR A 22 -6.71 0.15 -17.67
CA TYR A 22 -6.94 1.36 -18.46
C TYR A 22 -5.75 1.72 -19.35
N PRO A 23 -5.96 2.54 -20.39
CA PRO A 23 -4.95 2.85 -21.39
C PRO A 23 -3.63 3.37 -20.81
N ASN A 24 -2.52 3.01 -21.45
CA ASN A 24 -1.16 3.42 -21.11
C ASN A 24 -0.67 2.91 -19.73
N ALA A 25 -1.32 1.93 -19.13
CA ALA A 25 -0.75 1.23 -17.97
C ALA A 25 0.40 0.32 -18.43
N SER A 26 1.47 0.27 -17.62
CA SER A 26 2.65 -0.59 -17.90
C SER A 26 2.85 -1.54 -16.72
N ILE A 27 2.62 -2.84 -16.94
CA ILE A 27 2.57 -3.84 -15.87
C ILE A 27 3.60 -4.94 -16.11
N GLY A 28 4.44 -5.20 -15.11
CA GLY A 28 5.43 -6.29 -15.17
C GLY A 28 6.63 -6.01 -16.07
N LEU A 29 6.86 -4.76 -16.45
CA LEU A 29 8.08 -4.37 -17.17
C LEU A 29 9.29 -4.44 -16.23
N GLU A 30 10.46 -4.32 -16.83
CA GLU A 30 11.73 -4.38 -16.10
C GLU A 30 11.79 -3.36 -14.96
N PRO A 31 12.34 -3.75 -13.80
CA PRO A 31 12.47 -2.85 -12.67
C PRO A 31 13.44 -1.70 -12.96
N GLN A 32 13.13 -0.54 -12.39
CA GLN A 32 14.02 0.63 -12.42
C GLN A 32 15.07 0.50 -11.31
N ASP A 33 15.74 -0.63 -11.24
CA ASP A 33 16.77 -0.93 -10.25
C ASP A 33 18.10 -1.20 -10.95
N LEU A 34 19.14 -0.46 -10.57
CA LEU A 34 20.50 -0.63 -11.13
C LEU A 34 21.12 -2.01 -10.85
N LYS A 35 20.57 -2.76 -9.91
CA LYS A 35 21.01 -4.12 -9.59
C LYS A 35 20.42 -5.18 -10.53
N PHE A 36 19.32 -4.85 -11.22
CA PHE A 36 18.68 -5.76 -12.15
C PHE A 36 19.63 -6.10 -13.32
N LYS A 37 19.75 -7.41 -13.63
CA LYS A 37 20.67 -7.95 -14.65
C LYS A 37 19.96 -8.74 -15.74
N GLY A 38 18.64 -8.63 -15.83
CA GLY A 38 17.82 -9.38 -16.77
C GLY A 38 17.35 -10.74 -16.25
N GLU A 39 17.47 -10.99 -14.97
CA GLU A 39 17.00 -12.22 -14.34
C GLU A 39 15.50 -12.41 -14.48
N LYS A 40 15.07 -13.69 -14.41
CA LYS A 40 13.67 -14.05 -14.48
C LYS A 40 12.99 -13.78 -13.14
N SER A 41 12.08 -12.81 -13.13
CA SER A 41 11.27 -12.43 -11.97
C SER A 41 9.82 -12.20 -12.38
N TYR A 42 8.93 -12.05 -11.43
CA TYR A 42 7.51 -12.11 -11.66
C TYR A 42 6.78 -10.84 -11.22
N CYS A 43 5.61 -10.60 -11.83
CA CYS A 43 4.63 -9.61 -11.42
C CYS A 43 3.27 -10.29 -11.34
N ASN A 44 2.62 -10.27 -10.18
CA ASN A 44 1.36 -10.96 -9.94
C ASN A 44 0.29 -9.96 -9.48
N ILE A 45 -0.81 -9.89 -10.23
CA ILE A 45 -1.98 -9.05 -9.93
C ILE A 45 -3.15 -9.97 -9.56
N GLY A 46 -3.77 -9.72 -8.41
CA GLY A 46 -4.94 -10.46 -7.94
C GLY A 46 -6.23 -10.12 -8.69
N ASP A 47 -7.30 -10.80 -8.31
CA ASP A 47 -8.62 -10.67 -8.93
C ASP A 47 -9.27 -9.30 -8.67
N GLU A 48 -10.14 -8.85 -9.57
CA GLU A 48 -11.00 -7.67 -9.39
C GLU A 48 -10.24 -6.36 -9.10
N THR A 49 -8.99 -6.29 -9.49
CA THR A 49 -8.14 -5.10 -9.30
C THR A 49 -8.27 -4.16 -10.48
N VAL A 50 -8.49 -2.88 -10.17
CA VAL A 50 -8.64 -1.80 -11.16
C VAL A 50 -7.33 -1.03 -11.25
N ILE A 51 -6.74 -0.99 -12.45
CA ILE A 51 -5.46 -0.33 -12.76
C ILE A 51 -5.76 0.79 -13.75
N ARG A 52 -5.68 2.04 -13.28
CA ARG A 52 -6.02 3.22 -14.05
C ARG A 52 -4.89 3.62 -15.00
N GLU A 53 -5.13 4.71 -15.71
CA GLU A 53 -4.28 5.22 -16.78
C GLU A 53 -2.88 5.56 -16.26
N PHE A 54 -1.86 5.23 -17.04
CA PHE A 54 -0.45 5.54 -16.75
C PHE A 54 0.08 4.94 -15.44
N VAL A 55 -0.59 3.95 -14.87
CA VAL A 55 -0.06 3.21 -13.73
C VAL A 55 1.14 2.39 -14.20
N THR A 56 2.19 2.36 -13.39
CA THR A 56 3.36 1.53 -13.65
C THR A 56 3.59 0.55 -12.50
N ILE A 57 3.76 -0.74 -12.84
CA ILE A 57 4.06 -1.81 -11.88
C ILE A 57 5.25 -2.58 -12.43
N SER A 58 6.40 -2.50 -11.76
CA SER A 58 7.59 -3.24 -12.17
C SER A 58 7.55 -4.68 -11.66
N ARG A 59 8.08 -5.64 -12.44
CA ARG A 59 8.37 -6.96 -11.90
C ARG A 59 9.51 -6.87 -10.88
N ALA A 60 9.77 -7.94 -10.15
CA ALA A 60 10.79 -7.93 -9.11
C ALA A 60 12.23 -7.87 -9.67
N THR A 61 13.17 -7.49 -8.82
CA THR A 61 14.61 -7.74 -8.98
C THR A 61 14.96 -9.00 -8.19
N GLY A 62 15.81 -9.86 -8.76
CA GLY A 62 16.22 -11.14 -8.17
C GLY A 62 15.54 -12.34 -8.84
N GLU A 63 16.33 -13.40 -9.04
CA GLU A 63 15.86 -14.63 -9.71
C GLU A 63 14.74 -15.28 -8.89
N GLY A 64 13.58 -15.49 -9.53
CA GLY A 64 12.42 -16.12 -8.93
C GLY A 64 11.59 -15.23 -8.00
N GLU A 65 12.03 -13.99 -7.73
CA GLU A 65 11.33 -13.02 -6.88
C GLU A 65 10.07 -12.47 -7.56
N GLU A 66 9.16 -11.91 -6.75
CA GLU A 66 7.91 -11.35 -7.26
C GLU A 66 7.60 -9.95 -6.73
N THR A 67 6.92 -9.15 -7.56
CA THR A 67 6.12 -8.00 -7.14
C THR A 67 4.66 -8.43 -7.15
N ARG A 68 3.92 -8.13 -6.08
CA ARG A 68 2.53 -8.57 -5.95
C ARG A 68 1.60 -7.41 -5.64
N VAL A 69 0.45 -7.40 -6.32
CA VAL A 69 -0.74 -6.61 -5.97
C VAL A 69 -1.89 -7.58 -5.70
N GLY A 70 -2.56 -7.43 -4.56
CA GLY A 70 -3.67 -8.30 -4.13
C GLY A 70 -4.97 -8.08 -4.90
N ASN A 71 -6.05 -8.60 -4.33
CA ASN A 71 -7.39 -8.56 -4.94
C ASN A 71 -8.13 -7.25 -4.58
N ASN A 72 -9.10 -6.87 -5.42
CA ASN A 72 -9.99 -5.72 -5.18
C ASN A 72 -9.26 -4.41 -4.89
N CYS A 73 -8.09 -4.21 -5.48
CA CYS A 73 -7.33 -2.98 -5.34
C CYS A 73 -7.77 -1.93 -6.36
N LEU A 74 -7.58 -0.66 -6.00
CA LEU A 74 -7.75 0.46 -6.91
C LEU A 74 -6.44 1.26 -6.99
N LEU A 75 -5.74 1.12 -8.10
CA LEU A 75 -4.55 1.92 -8.41
C LEU A 75 -4.97 3.06 -9.33
N GLN A 76 -5.11 4.27 -8.77
CA GLN A 76 -5.53 5.44 -9.54
C GLN A 76 -4.41 5.94 -10.46
N ALA A 77 -4.78 6.83 -11.37
CA ALA A 77 -3.90 7.25 -12.46
C ALA A 77 -2.51 7.71 -11.97
N CYS A 78 -1.50 7.33 -12.76
CA CYS A 78 -0.09 7.67 -12.52
C CYS A 78 0.51 7.13 -11.21
N THR A 79 -0.10 6.13 -10.57
CA THR A 79 0.54 5.48 -9.41
C THR A 79 1.69 4.59 -9.86
N HIS A 80 2.66 4.40 -8.97
CA HIS A 80 3.82 3.55 -9.20
C HIS A 80 3.97 2.49 -8.11
N VAL A 81 4.14 1.25 -8.52
CA VAL A 81 4.53 0.13 -7.66
C VAL A 81 5.89 -0.39 -8.14
N ALA A 82 6.94 -0.09 -7.38
CA ALA A 82 8.29 -0.53 -7.70
C ALA A 82 8.48 -2.04 -7.48
N HIS A 83 9.64 -2.53 -7.83
CA HIS A 83 10.05 -3.93 -7.74
C HIS A 83 9.94 -4.49 -6.31
N ASN A 84 9.64 -5.77 -6.17
CA ASN A 84 9.56 -6.50 -4.91
C ASN A 84 8.55 -5.91 -3.90
N CYS A 85 7.66 -5.02 -4.31
CA CYS A 85 6.59 -4.54 -3.45
C CYS A 85 5.52 -5.63 -3.26
N ILE A 86 4.98 -5.69 -2.05
CA ILE A 86 3.84 -6.56 -1.71
C ILE A 86 2.68 -5.67 -1.29
N VAL A 87 1.66 -5.62 -2.12
CA VAL A 87 0.42 -4.88 -1.87
C VAL A 87 -0.68 -5.88 -1.55
N GLY A 88 -1.31 -5.74 -0.38
CA GLY A 88 -2.42 -6.59 0.09
C GLY A 88 -3.72 -6.38 -0.67
N ASN A 89 -4.81 -6.86 -0.09
CA ASN A 89 -6.13 -6.79 -0.71
C ASN A 89 -6.87 -5.50 -0.32
N ASN A 90 -7.79 -5.04 -1.19
CA ASN A 90 -8.63 -3.87 -0.97
C ASN A 90 -7.82 -2.57 -0.72
N VAL A 91 -6.62 -2.48 -1.28
CA VAL A 91 -5.77 -1.30 -1.17
C VAL A 91 -6.18 -0.25 -2.18
N ILE A 92 -6.21 1.01 -1.77
CA ILE A 92 -6.44 2.16 -2.63
C ILE A 92 -5.17 3.01 -2.67
N MET A 93 -4.62 3.20 -3.85
CA MET A 93 -3.55 4.18 -4.11
C MET A 93 -4.13 5.32 -4.93
N SER A 94 -4.15 6.51 -4.35
CA SER A 94 -4.65 7.70 -5.05
C SER A 94 -3.62 8.23 -6.05
N ASN A 95 -4.09 9.09 -6.96
CA ASN A 95 -3.30 9.60 -8.09
C ASN A 95 -1.87 9.99 -7.72
N CYS A 96 -0.91 9.54 -8.52
CA CYS A 96 0.50 9.84 -8.40
C CYS A 96 1.17 9.38 -7.08
N ALA A 97 0.54 8.53 -6.30
CA ALA A 97 1.19 7.90 -5.16
C ALA A 97 2.23 6.87 -5.65
N GLY A 98 3.37 6.79 -4.95
CA GLY A 98 4.46 5.89 -5.35
C GLY A 98 4.99 5.05 -4.19
N LEU A 99 5.19 3.75 -4.47
CA LEU A 99 5.89 2.82 -3.61
C LEU A 99 7.30 2.59 -4.17
N ALA A 100 8.32 2.87 -3.37
CA ALA A 100 9.69 2.46 -3.69
C ALA A 100 9.90 0.96 -3.40
N GLY A 101 10.99 0.39 -3.89
CA GLY A 101 11.23 -1.05 -3.86
C GLY A 101 11.10 -1.69 -2.48
N HIS A 102 10.62 -2.92 -2.45
CA HIS A 102 10.42 -3.74 -1.23
C HIS A 102 9.43 -3.15 -0.21
N ALA A 103 8.60 -2.18 -0.57
CA ALA A 103 7.56 -1.69 0.32
C ALA A 103 6.47 -2.76 0.51
N ILE A 104 5.95 -2.86 1.74
CA ILE A 104 4.86 -3.77 2.09
C ILE A 104 3.65 -2.95 2.51
N VAL A 105 2.55 -3.13 1.82
CA VAL A 105 1.27 -2.47 2.10
C VAL A 105 0.26 -3.55 2.47
N GLU A 106 -0.19 -3.58 3.71
CA GLU A 106 -1.17 -4.58 4.18
C GLU A 106 -2.58 -4.25 3.67
N ASP A 107 -3.54 -5.14 3.99
CA ASP A 107 -4.91 -5.05 3.50
C ASP A 107 -5.61 -3.74 3.91
N ARG A 108 -6.48 -3.24 3.02
CA ARG A 108 -7.36 -2.08 3.25
C ARG A 108 -6.64 -0.79 3.62
N VAL A 109 -5.40 -0.66 3.19
CA VAL A 109 -4.67 0.60 3.30
C VAL A 109 -5.16 1.58 2.23
N VAL A 110 -5.24 2.85 2.61
CA VAL A 110 -5.49 3.95 1.68
C VAL A 110 -4.26 4.85 1.65
N ILE A 111 -3.70 5.05 0.46
CA ILE A 111 -2.56 5.94 0.25
C ILE A 111 -3.04 7.17 -0.52
N GLY A 112 -2.91 8.33 0.10
CA GLY A 112 -3.30 9.61 -0.47
C GLY A 112 -2.47 10.00 -1.68
N GLY A 113 -3.05 10.85 -2.53
CA GLY A 113 -2.40 11.30 -3.77
C GLY A 113 -1.05 11.99 -3.51
N LEU A 114 -0.09 11.78 -4.43
CA LEU A 114 1.26 12.34 -4.35
C LEU A 114 2.08 11.88 -3.12
N ALA A 115 1.59 10.91 -2.35
CA ALA A 115 2.38 10.35 -1.24
C ALA A 115 3.52 9.48 -1.77
N GLY A 116 4.70 9.65 -1.17
CA GLY A 116 5.90 8.86 -1.47
C GLY A 116 6.26 7.92 -0.32
N ILE A 117 6.32 6.63 -0.60
CA ILE A 117 6.64 5.59 0.36
C ILE A 117 8.08 5.12 0.12
N HIS A 118 8.94 5.29 1.12
CA HIS A 118 10.35 4.90 1.03
C HIS A 118 10.51 3.39 0.93
N GLN A 119 11.62 2.93 0.36
CA GLN A 119 11.93 1.50 0.25
C GLN A 119 11.93 0.81 1.61
N PHE A 120 11.51 -0.45 1.63
CA PHE A 120 11.41 -1.33 2.82
C PHE A 120 10.39 -0.90 3.88
N VAL A 121 9.66 0.18 3.68
CA VAL A 121 8.62 0.61 4.62
C VAL A 121 7.45 -0.37 4.60
N LYS A 122 6.94 -0.69 5.80
CA LYS A 122 5.70 -1.46 5.99
C LYS A 122 4.57 -0.53 6.43
N ILE A 123 3.42 -0.63 5.75
CA ILE A 123 2.19 0.07 6.12
C ILE A 123 1.17 -0.95 6.60
N GLY A 124 0.79 -0.85 7.88
CA GLY A 124 -0.12 -1.78 8.54
C GLY A 124 -1.56 -1.65 8.05
N ARG A 125 -2.32 -2.74 8.17
CA ARG A 125 -3.70 -2.86 7.69
C ARG A 125 -4.61 -1.73 8.16
N ASN A 126 -5.56 -1.35 7.33
CA ASN A 126 -6.51 -0.27 7.62
C ASN A 126 -5.86 1.07 7.97
N ALA A 127 -4.57 1.27 7.73
CA ALA A 127 -3.94 2.57 7.87
C ALA A 127 -4.35 3.49 6.72
N MET A 128 -4.29 4.79 6.95
CA MET A 128 -4.45 5.83 5.95
C MET A 128 -3.21 6.71 5.93
N VAL A 129 -2.64 6.89 4.77
CA VAL A 129 -1.53 7.83 4.52
C VAL A 129 -2.11 9.08 3.86
N GLY A 130 -1.85 10.24 4.44
CA GLY A 130 -2.29 11.54 3.91
C GLY A 130 -1.71 11.84 2.53
N GLY A 131 -2.37 12.74 1.80
CA GLY A 131 -1.86 13.22 0.51
C GLY A 131 -0.54 13.97 0.67
N MET A 132 0.38 13.84 -0.29
CA MET A 132 1.71 14.47 -0.28
C MET A 132 2.60 14.04 0.90
N ALA A 133 2.23 13.02 1.66
CA ALA A 133 3.02 12.54 2.79
C ALA A 133 4.34 11.90 2.33
N LYS A 134 5.43 12.19 3.05
CA LYS A 134 6.74 11.53 2.88
C LYS A 134 6.90 10.47 3.95
N VAL A 135 6.65 9.20 3.59
CA VAL A 135 6.71 8.07 4.53
C VAL A 135 8.09 7.43 4.49
N VAL A 136 8.85 7.57 5.57
CA VAL A 136 10.23 7.07 5.70
C VAL A 136 10.39 6.07 6.86
N GLN A 137 9.32 5.75 7.56
CA GLN A 137 9.26 4.79 8.65
C GLN A 137 7.98 3.98 8.54
N ASP A 138 7.96 2.80 9.13
CA ASP A 138 6.77 1.96 9.18
C ASP A 138 5.57 2.68 9.80
N ILE A 139 4.40 2.42 9.23
CA ILE A 139 3.13 2.96 9.71
C ILE A 139 2.37 1.82 10.39
N PRO A 140 2.05 1.94 11.67
CA PRO A 140 1.26 0.94 12.38
C PRO A 140 -0.14 0.75 11.79
N PRO A 141 -0.79 -0.39 12.04
CA PRO A 141 -2.15 -0.62 11.58
C PRO A 141 -3.15 0.36 12.24
N TYR A 142 -4.26 0.60 11.54
CA TYR A 142 -5.44 1.32 12.02
C TYR A 142 -5.26 2.82 12.25
N VAL A 143 -4.13 3.40 11.91
CA VAL A 143 -3.83 4.82 12.14
C VAL A 143 -3.94 5.67 10.89
N ILE A 144 -3.98 6.98 11.09
CA ILE A 144 -3.73 7.99 10.06
C ILE A 144 -2.31 8.51 10.26
N ALA A 145 -1.52 8.48 9.20
CA ALA A 145 -0.19 9.08 9.17
C ALA A 145 -0.13 10.18 8.10
N ASP A 146 0.42 11.34 8.43
CA ASP A 146 0.49 12.47 7.52
C ASP A 146 1.73 13.33 7.78
N GLY A 147 2.08 14.17 6.80
CA GLY A 147 3.18 15.14 6.89
C GLY A 147 4.47 14.73 6.20
N GLN A 148 5.50 15.59 6.33
CA GLN A 148 6.82 15.45 5.70
C GLN A 148 7.94 15.73 6.72
N PRO A 149 8.50 14.71 7.37
CA PRO A 149 8.17 13.27 7.27
C PRO A 149 6.83 12.94 7.94
N ALA A 150 6.17 11.88 7.43
CA ALA A 150 4.89 11.43 7.96
C ALA A 150 5.00 11.00 9.43
N ARG A 151 3.98 11.33 10.20
CA ARG A 151 3.84 10.94 11.61
C ARG A 151 2.41 10.45 11.84
N VAL A 152 2.24 9.57 12.82
CA VAL A 152 0.91 9.14 13.27
C VAL A 152 0.20 10.34 13.91
N ILE A 153 -0.92 10.74 13.32
CA ILE A 153 -1.72 11.90 13.78
C ILE A 153 -3.03 11.50 14.44
N GLY A 154 -3.51 10.28 14.21
CA GLY A 154 -4.76 9.82 14.79
C GLY A 154 -5.09 8.36 14.47
N LEU A 155 -6.18 7.87 15.08
CA LEU A 155 -6.80 6.60 14.71
C LEU A 155 -7.66 6.80 13.45
N ASN A 156 -7.60 5.85 12.51
CA ASN A 156 -8.42 5.87 11.29
C ASN A 156 -9.89 5.45 11.58
N SER A 157 -10.57 6.20 12.43
CA SER A 157 -11.93 5.86 12.87
C SER A 157 -12.93 5.74 11.72
N VAL A 158 -12.80 6.59 10.69
CA VAL A 158 -13.66 6.55 9.50
C VAL A 158 -13.39 5.30 8.67
N GLY A 159 -12.11 4.99 8.41
CA GLY A 159 -11.73 3.78 7.67
C GLY A 159 -12.18 2.51 8.37
N LEU A 160 -12.01 2.44 9.69
CA LEU A 160 -12.45 1.31 10.51
C LEU A 160 -13.97 1.10 10.44
N SER A 161 -14.75 2.18 10.51
CA SER A 161 -16.20 2.11 10.37
C SER A 161 -16.63 1.60 8.99
N ARG A 162 -16.01 2.13 7.92
CA ARG A 162 -16.25 1.70 6.52
C ARG A 162 -15.84 0.25 6.28
N ALA A 163 -14.83 -0.23 6.98
CA ALA A 163 -14.39 -1.63 6.93
C ALA A 163 -15.29 -2.59 7.70
N GLY A 164 -16.37 -2.09 8.32
CA GLY A 164 -17.32 -2.92 9.07
C GLY A 164 -16.80 -3.39 10.45
N ILE A 165 -15.75 -2.75 10.98
CA ILE A 165 -15.23 -3.06 12.32
C ILE A 165 -16.29 -2.64 13.34
N SER A 166 -16.67 -3.56 14.25
CA SER A 166 -17.71 -3.33 15.26
C SER A 166 -17.38 -2.16 16.16
N GLU A 167 -18.42 -1.58 16.75
CA GLU A 167 -18.26 -0.41 17.64
C GLU A 167 -17.42 -0.75 18.87
N ASP A 168 -17.58 -1.95 19.42
CA ASP A 168 -16.80 -2.40 20.58
C ASP A 168 -15.32 -2.46 20.24
N VAL A 169 -14.94 -3.14 19.14
CA VAL A 169 -13.54 -3.21 18.70
C VAL A 169 -12.99 -1.83 18.38
N ARG A 170 -13.78 -0.94 17.78
CA ARG A 170 -13.33 0.45 17.53
C ARG A 170 -13.11 1.24 18.82
N ARG A 171 -13.89 0.98 19.86
CA ARG A 171 -13.70 1.56 21.19
C ARG A 171 -12.37 1.09 21.80
N ASP A 172 -12.11 -0.21 21.77
CA ASP A 172 -10.88 -0.79 22.30
C ASP A 172 -9.64 -0.29 21.54
N LEU A 173 -9.70 -0.21 20.20
CA LEU A 173 -8.63 0.39 19.38
C LEU A 173 -8.41 1.88 19.74
N LYS A 174 -9.46 2.62 20.05
CA LYS A 174 -9.35 4.02 20.50
C LYS A 174 -8.69 4.13 21.87
N GLN A 175 -8.97 3.19 22.78
CA GLN A 175 -8.32 3.13 24.08
C GLN A 175 -6.84 2.77 23.91
N ALA A 176 -6.51 1.72 23.13
CA ALA A 176 -5.14 1.35 22.83
C ALA A 176 -4.35 2.52 22.21
N PHE A 177 -4.95 3.22 21.23
CA PHE A 177 -4.33 4.41 20.63
C PHE A 177 -4.01 5.49 21.65
N ARG A 178 -4.91 5.75 22.60
CA ARG A 178 -4.68 6.73 23.67
C ARG A 178 -3.54 6.31 24.59
N ILE A 179 -3.50 5.04 24.97
CA ILE A 179 -2.44 4.50 25.81
C ILE A 179 -1.08 4.63 25.13
N ILE A 180 -0.97 4.26 23.86
CA ILE A 180 0.31 4.28 23.11
C ILE A 180 0.77 5.71 22.81
N TYR A 181 -0.14 6.58 22.33
CA TYR A 181 0.25 7.86 21.72
C TYR A 181 -0.06 9.09 22.58
N ARG A 182 -0.83 8.96 23.67
CA ARG A 182 -1.33 10.12 24.46
C ARG A 182 -1.07 10.02 25.95
N SER A 183 -0.60 8.88 26.47
CA SER A 183 -0.34 8.70 27.91
C SER A 183 1.01 9.24 28.36
N GLY A 184 1.97 9.39 27.43
CA GLY A 184 3.36 9.69 27.79
C GLY A 184 4.14 8.49 28.33
N PHE A 185 3.56 7.28 28.32
CA PHE A 185 4.25 6.07 28.75
C PHE A 185 5.36 5.66 27.76
N SER A 186 6.36 4.93 28.26
CA SER A 186 7.23 4.13 27.38
C SER A 186 6.41 3.05 26.69
N LEU A 187 6.90 2.53 25.55
CA LEU A 187 6.19 1.48 24.82
C LEU A 187 5.94 0.24 25.70
N SER A 188 6.95 -0.18 26.49
CA SER A 188 6.81 -1.32 27.41
C SER A 188 5.69 -1.09 28.42
N LYS A 189 5.65 0.11 29.04
CA LYS A 189 4.59 0.44 30.00
C LYS A 189 3.23 0.55 29.33
N ALA A 190 3.16 1.07 28.10
CA ALA A 190 1.92 1.13 27.32
C ALA A 190 1.36 -0.28 27.03
N ILE A 191 2.23 -1.25 26.74
CA ILE A 191 1.83 -2.66 26.52
C ILE A 191 1.26 -3.26 27.82
N GLU A 192 1.95 -3.12 28.93
CA GLU A 192 1.46 -3.57 30.25
C GLU A 192 0.08 -2.99 30.59
N GLU A 193 -0.11 -1.68 30.37
CA GLU A 193 -1.39 -1.02 30.60
C GLU A 193 -2.51 -1.51 29.68
N MET A 194 -2.19 -1.82 28.42
CA MET A 194 -3.17 -2.41 27.50
C MET A 194 -3.59 -3.82 27.92
N GLU A 195 -2.67 -4.66 28.38
CA GLU A 195 -2.98 -6.01 28.90
C GLU A 195 -3.89 -5.97 30.14
N LEU A 196 -3.86 -4.89 30.92
CA LEU A 196 -4.71 -4.71 32.10
C LEU A 196 -6.09 -4.11 31.80
N GLN A 197 -6.22 -3.36 30.69
CA GLN A 197 -7.40 -2.53 30.41
C GLN A 197 -8.24 -2.98 29.21
N LEU A 198 -7.72 -3.87 28.36
CA LEU A 198 -8.36 -4.41 27.16
C LEU A 198 -8.55 -5.90 27.23
#